data_b90113f7d2dcd4884717a872b2c49d87
#
_entry.id   b90113f7d2dcd4884717a872b2c49d87
#
_cell.length_a   1.000
_cell.length_b   1.000
_cell.length_c   1.000
_cell.angle_alpha   90.00
_cell.angle_beta   90.00
_cell.angle_gamma   90.00
#
_symmetry.space_group_name_H-M   'P 1'
#
loop_
_entity.id
_entity.type
_entity.pdbx_description
1 polymer ?
#
loop_
_entity_poly.entity_id
_entity_poly.type
_entity_poly.pdbx_seq_one_letter_code
_entity_poly.pdbx_strand_id
1 'polypeptide(L)'
;DYIIKRILFNARANKYDPLFDGEISGDEIARIFIGLSTWANDISDGKYDAIIPDEEKPILKDFKARYNWKLSHYYEVGLEDWLFILHVYFLQNADIADNWSSAKQGFERMMLDAIYNDGDIQEIHKVMGKPLKRWLLEFSNVFTLNYDNNIEDLIKRPVFHLHGDFRTPAN
;
A
#
# COMPACT_ATOMS: atom_id res chain seq x y z
N ASP A 1 1.31 2.82 -10.82
CA ASP A 1 2.62 2.57 -11.46
C ASP A 1 3.78 3.36 -10.81
N TYR A 2 3.56 4.63 -10.43
CA TYR A 2 4.61 5.46 -9.81
C TYR A 2 5.13 4.88 -8.48
N ILE A 3 4.22 4.48 -7.58
CA ILE A 3 4.58 3.93 -6.26
C ILE A 3 5.41 2.66 -6.42
N ILE A 4 4.99 1.73 -7.28
CA ILE A 4 5.74 0.49 -7.52
C ILE A 4 7.13 0.78 -8.10
N LYS A 5 7.23 1.69 -9.07
CA LYS A 5 8.54 2.09 -9.61
C LYS A 5 9.46 2.66 -8.54
N ARG A 6 8.90 3.44 -7.61
CA ARG A 6 9.66 3.99 -6.48
C ARG A 6 10.11 2.90 -5.52
N ILE A 7 9.20 1.97 -5.19
CA ILE A 7 9.55 0.79 -4.37
C ILE A 7 10.68 0.01 -5.01
N LEU A 8 10.57 -0.33 -6.29
CA LEU A 8 11.59 -1.09 -7.02
C LEU A 8 12.93 -0.36 -7.09
N PHE A 9 12.92 0.95 -7.29
CA PHE A 9 14.13 1.76 -7.31
C PHE A 9 14.83 1.74 -5.94
N ASN A 10 14.09 2.02 -4.87
CA ASN A 10 14.62 2.07 -3.51
C ASN A 10 15.06 0.67 -3.01
N ALA A 11 14.30 -0.38 -3.33
CA ALA A 11 14.64 -1.76 -2.97
C ALA A 11 15.98 -2.17 -3.60
N ARG A 12 16.18 -1.90 -4.90
CA ARG A 12 17.45 -2.18 -5.59
C ARG A 12 18.63 -1.38 -5.06
N ALA A 13 18.37 -0.24 -4.42
CA ALA A 13 19.38 0.56 -3.74
C ALA A 13 19.58 0.15 -2.28
N ASN A 14 18.97 -0.96 -1.84
CA ASN A 14 19.00 -1.49 -0.46
C ASN A 14 18.50 -0.50 0.60
N LYS A 15 17.70 0.50 0.19
CA LYS A 15 17.18 1.54 1.10
C LYS A 15 16.25 0.95 2.16
N TYR A 16 15.58 -0.15 1.86
CA TYR A 16 14.58 -0.77 2.72
C TYR A 16 15.12 -1.89 3.62
N ASP A 17 16.36 -2.34 3.41
CA ASP A 17 16.97 -3.40 4.23
C ASP A 17 16.84 -3.16 5.74
N PRO A 18 17.04 -1.91 6.26
CA PRO A 18 16.89 -1.64 7.69
C PRO A 18 15.44 -1.77 8.21
N LEU A 19 14.43 -1.76 7.33
CA LEU A 19 13.03 -1.91 7.72
C LEU A 19 12.66 -3.35 8.05
N PHE A 20 13.51 -4.30 7.63
CA PHE A 20 13.28 -5.73 7.74
C PHE A 20 14.37 -6.44 8.52
N ASP A 21 15.23 -5.71 9.25
CA ASP A 21 16.34 -6.26 10.04
C ASP A 21 17.25 -7.22 9.25
N GLY A 22 17.33 -7.07 7.93
CA GLY A 22 18.08 -7.91 7.02
C GLY A 22 17.43 -9.27 6.67
N GLU A 23 16.21 -9.53 7.15
CA GLU A 23 15.49 -10.79 6.87
C GLU A 23 14.93 -10.83 5.44
N ILE A 24 14.57 -9.66 4.88
CA ILE A 24 14.03 -9.52 3.54
C ILE A 24 14.95 -8.58 2.74
N SER A 25 15.57 -9.10 1.70
CA SER A 25 16.47 -8.32 0.86
C SER A 25 15.71 -7.43 -0.13
N GLY A 26 16.37 -6.37 -0.60
CA GLY A 26 15.85 -5.52 -1.66
C GLY A 26 15.51 -6.28 -2.94
N ASP A 27 16.27 -7.33 -3.28
CA ASP A 27 15.99 -8.19 -4.43
C ASP A 27 14.70 -9.01 -4.22
N GLU A 28 14.45 -9.46 -3.00
CA GLU A 28 13.22 -10.17 -2.67
C GLU A 28 12.01 -9.25 -2.74
N ILE A 29 12.10 -8.05 -2.17
CA ILE A 29 11.08 -7.01 -2.30
C ILE A 29 10.78 -6.76 -3.79
N ALA A 30 11.82 -6.55 -4.60
CA ALA A 30 11.65 -6.30 -6.02
C ALA A 30 10.94 -7.47 -6.72
N ARG A 31 11.30 -8.72 -6.40
CA ARG A 31 10.67 -9.93 -6.95
C ARG A 31 9.20 -10.02 -6.60
N ILE A 32 8.83 -9.73 -5.36
CA ILE A 32 7.43 -9.74 -4.90
C ILE A 32 6.62 -8.70 -5.68
N PHE A 33 7.09 -7.46 -5.76
CA PHE A 33 6.35 -6.37 -6.41
C PHE A 33 6.26 -6.50 -7.93
N ILE A 34 7.27 -7.06 -8.59
CA ILE A 34 7.20 -7.42 -10.03
C ILE A 34 6.21 -8.56 -10.24
N GLY A 35 6.11 -9.47 -9.30
CA GLY A 35 5.23 -10.63 -9.35
C GLY A 35 3.77 -10.38 -8.93
N LEU A 36 3.37 -9.16 -8.53
CA LEU A 36 2.03 -8.90 -7.98
C LEU A 36 0.88 -9.42 -8.84
N SER A 37 0.93 -9.25 -10.17
CA SER A 37 -0.13 -9.78 -11.06
C SER A 37 -0.16 -11.30 -11.08
N THR A 38 0.98 -11.97 -11.01
CA THR A 38 1.06 -13.43 -10.94
C THR A 38 0.46 -13.92 -9.62
N TRP A 39 0.83 -13.31 -8.50
CA TRP A 39 0.27 -13.63 -7.18
C TRP A 39 -1.24 -13.41 -7.15
N ALA A 40 -1.72 -12.28 -7.66
CA ALA A 40 -3.14 -11.97 -7.71
C ALA A 40 -3.92 -12.99 -8.55
N ASN A 41 -3.39 -13.38 -9.71
CA ASN A 41 -3.99 -14.41 -10.55
C ASN A 41 -4.03 -15.77 -9.84
N ASP A 42 -2.94 -16.19 -9.22
CA ASP A 42 -2.83 -17.47 -8.50
C ASP A 42 -3.80 -17.52 -7.30
N ILE A 43 -3.95 -16.41 -6.55
CA ILE A 43 -4.93 -16.29 -5.46
C ILE A 43 -6.35 -16.39 -6.02
N SER A 44 -6.65 -15.67 -7.11
CA SER A 44 -7.98 -15.68 -7.72
C SER A 44 -8.36 -17.05 -8.28
N ASP A 45 -7.39 -17.78 -8.80
CA ASP A 45 -7.58 -19.17 -9.29
C ASP A 45 -7.71 -20.19 -8.15
N GLY A 46 -7.55 -19.78 -6.88
CA GLY A 46 -7.72 -20.66 -5.71
C GLY A 46 -6.48 -21.47 -5.33
N LYS A 47 -5.31 -21.18 -5.90
CA LYS A 47 -4.08 -21.93 -5.63
C LYS A 47 -3.68 -21.94 -4.15
N TYR A 48 -4.04 -20.90 -3.41
CA TYR A 48 -3.67 -20.70 -2.01
C TYR A 48 -4.85 -20.84 -1.03
N ASP A 49 -6.03 -21.23 -1.47
CA ASP A 49 -7.25 -21.30 -0.64
C ASP A 49 -7.09 -22.16 0.62
N ALA A 50 -6.26 -23.21 0.52
CA ALA A 50 -6.04 -24.14 1.63
C ALA A 50 -5.15 -23.61 2.76
N ILE A 51 -4.33 -22.60 2.48
CA ILE A 51 -3.39 -22.05 3.46
C ILE A 51 -3.91 -20.75 4.10
N ILE A 52 -4.96 -20.14 3.54
CA ILE A 52 -5.56 -18.90 4.05
C ILE A 52 -6.46 -19.25 5.25
N PRO A 53 -6.23 -18.62 6.42
CA PRO A 53 -7.04 -18.83 7.62
C PRO A 53 -8.54 -18.59 7.40
N ASP A 54 -9.38 -19.29 8.16
CA ASP A 54 -10.84 -19.20 8.00
C ASP A 54 -11.36 -17.78 8.30
N GLU A 55 -10.77 -17.07 9.21
CA GLU A 55 -11.09 -15.69 9.53
C GLU A 55 -10.83 -14.72 8.37
N GLU A 56 -9.96 -15.07 7.45
CA GLU A 56 -9.61 -14.26 6.27
C GLU A 56 -10.37 -14.67 4.99
N LYS A 57 -11.19 -15.73 5.03
CA LYS A 57 -12.02 -16.16 3.89
C LYS A 57 -12.94 -15.06 3.34
N PRO A 58 -13.52 -14.15 4.16
CA PRO A 58 -14.27 -13.01 3.63
C PRO A 58 -13.40 -12.10 2.76
N ILE A 59 -12.17 -11.78 3.20
CA ILE A 59 -11.22 -10.95 2.44
C ILE A 59 -10.85 -11.64 1.12
N LEU A 60 -10.56 -12.95 1.18
CA LEU A 60 -10.28 -13.76 -0.02
C LEU A 60 -11.44 -13.72 -1.01
N LYS A 61 -12.68 -13.85 -0.53
CA LYS A 61 -13.87 -13.80 -1.38
C LYS A 61 -13.99 -12.47 -2.10
N ASP A 62 -13.79 -11.37 -1.38
CA ASP A 62 -13.86 -10.01 -1.94
C ASP A 62 -12.71 -9.77 -2.91
N PHE A 63 -11.50 -10.26 -2.62
CA PHE A 63 -10.36 -10.23 -3.51
C PHE A 63 -10.65 -10.94 -4.83
N LYS A 64 -11.16 -12.18 -4.79
CA LYS A 64 -11.54 -12.96 -5.98
C LYS A 64 -12.64 -12.27 -6.81
N ALA A 65 -13.57 -11.58 -6.15
CA ALA A 65 -14.60 -10.83 -6.85
C ALA A 65 -14.03 -9.62 -7.61
N ARG A 66 -13.01 -8.94 -7.04
CA ARG A 66 -12.32 -7.83 -7.71
C ARG A 66 -11.46 -8.29 -8.88
N TYR A 67 -10.80 -9.44 -8.77
CA TYR A 67 -9.87 -9.98 -9.77
C TYR A 67 -10.43 -11.22 -10.46
N ASN A 68 -11.63 -11.10 -11.02
CA ASN A 68 -12.29 -12.20 -11.76
C ASN A 68 -11.85 -12.29 -13.22
N TRP A 69 -10.81 -11.56 -13.62
CA TRP A 69 -10.14 -11.61 -14.92
C TRP A 69 -8.63 -11.78 -14.75
N LYS A 70 -7.94 -12.20 -15.80
CA LYS A 70 -6.48 -12.34 -15.77
C LYS A 70 -5.80 -10.98 -15.84
N LEU A 71 -4.96 -10.71 -14.85
CA LEU A 71 -4.08 -9.56 -14.84
C LEU A 71 -2.83 -9.85 -15.66
N SER A 72 -2.39 -8.87 -16.45
CA SER A 72 -1.18 -8.95 -17.28
C SER A 72 -0.02 -8.18 -16.68
N HIS A 73 -0.31 -7.17 -15.86
CA HIS A 73 0.69 -6.25 -15.34
C HIS A 73 0.53 -6.00 -13.84
N TYR A 74 1.66 -5.88 -13.14
CA TYR A 74 1.69 -5.64 -11.69
C TYR A 74 0.94 -4.37 -11.26
N TYR A 75 0.90 -3.35 -12.10
CA TYR A 75 0.21 -2.08 -11.82
C TYR A 75 -1.32 -2.13 -11.94
N GLU A 76 -1.87 -3.26 -12.35
CA GLU A 76 -3.33 -3.51 -12.37
C GLU A 76 -3.84 -3.95 -10.99
N VAL A 77 -2.93 -4.28 -10.06
CA VAL A 77 -3.28 -4.63 -8.68
C VAL A 77 -3.46 -3.37 -7.85
N GLY A 78 -4.61 -3.21 -7.21
CA GLY A 78 -4.90 -2.09 -6.32
C GLY A 78 -3.99 -2.04 -5.11
N LEU A 79 -3.67 -0.82 -4.64
CA LEU A 79 -2.79 -0.60 -3.50
C LEU A 79 -3.30 -1.28 -2.22
N GLU A 80 -4.60 -1.25 -2.02
CA GLU A 80 -5.31 -1.85 -0.89
C GLU A 80 -5.17 -3.37 -0.82
N ASP A 81 -4.89 -4.02 -1.95
CA ASP A 81 -4.75 -5.47 -2.03
C ASP A 81 -3.31 -5.95 -1.87
N TRP A 82 -2.33 -5.04 -1.89
CA TRP A 82 -0.92 -5.43 -1.79
C TRP A 82 -0.61 -6.13 -0.46
N LEU A 83 -1.13 -5.62 0.67
CA LEU A 83 -0.89 -6.24 1.98
C LEU A 83 -1.50 -7.65 2.05
N PHE A 84 -2.64 -7.89 1.43
CA PHE A 84 -3.23 -9.23 1.37
C PHE A 84 -2.37 -10.17 0.53
N ILE A 85 -1.88 -9.73 -0.64
CA ILE A 85 -0.97 -10.53 -1.47
C ILE A 85 0.33 -10.84 -0.72
N LEU A 86 0.91 -9.84 -0.03
CA LEU A 86 2.11 -10.03 0.79
C LEU A 86 1.85 -11.05 1.90
N HIS A 87 0.71 -10.98 2.58
CA HIS A 87 0.36 -11.96 3.60
C HIS A 87 0.29 -13.38 3.01
N VAL A 88 -0.39 -13.58 1.88
CA VAL A 88 -0.44 -14.89 1.20
C VAL A 88 0.96 -15.36 0.79
N TYR A 89 1.82 -14.43 0.32
CA TYR A 89 3.23 -14.74 0.02
C TYR A 89 3.95 -15.31 1.25
N PHE A 90 3.80 -14.69 2.43
CA PHE A 90 4.43 -15.17 3.67
C PHE A 90 3.83 -16.48 4.18
N LEU A 91 2.51 -16.67 4.07
CA LEU A 91 1.88 -17.95 4.40
C LEU A 91 2.43 -19.10 3.53
N GLN A 92 2.71 -18.83 2.26
CA GLN A 92 3.29 -19.81 1.34
C GLN A 92 4.78 -20.09 1.63
N ASN A 93 5.49 -19.12 2.17
CA ASN A 93 6.92 -19.21 2.49
C ASN A 93 7.09 -19.27 4.01
N ALA A 94 6.81 -20.43 4.60
CA ALA A 94 6.71 -20.65 6.05
C ALA A 94 7.97 -20.25 6.84
N ASP A 95 9.14 -20.29 6.21
CA ASP A 95 10.41 -19.89 6.85
C ASP A 95 10.43 -18.40 7.23
N ILE A 96 9.57 -17.59 6.57
CA ILE A 96 9.45 -16.15 6.79
C ILE A 96 8.16 -15.84 7.59
N ALA A 97 7.22 -16.79 7.68
CA ALA A 97 5.89 -16.58 8.28
C ALA A 97 5.94 -16.25 9.77
N ASP A 98 6.92 -16.76 10.52
CA ASP A 98 7.07 -16.52 11.96
C ASP A 98 7.28 -15.03 12.26
N ASN A 99 7.78 -14.26 11.30
CA ASN A 99 8.06 -12.84 11.43
C ASN A 99 7.05 -11.95 10.69
N TRP A 100 5.86 -12.47 10.30
CA TRP A 100 4.87 -11.72 9.54
C TRP A 100 4.53 -10.36 10.15
N SER A 101 4.37 -10.27 11.47
CA SER A 101 4.03 -9.00 12.14
C SER A 101 5.11 -7.93 11.94
N SER A 102 6.39 -8.30 12.03
CA SER A 102 7.53 -7.42 11.76
C SER A 102 7.60 -7.06 10.28
N ALA A 103 7.50 -8.06 9.41
CA ALA A 103 7.50 -7.88 7.96
C ALA A 103 6.37 -6.94 7.50
N LYS A 104 5.16 -7.12 8.04
CA LYS A 104 4.01 -6.25 7.77
C LYS A 104 4.32 -4.79 8.09
N GLN A 105 4.89 -4.51 9.27
CA GLN A 105 5.28 -3.14 9.66
C GLN A 105 6.35 -2.58 8.71
N GLY A 106 7.32 -3.39 8.30
CA GLY A 106 8.33 -3.02 7.32
C GLY A 106 7.71 -2.63 5.97
N PHE A 107 6.77 -3.45 5.48
CA PHE A 107 6.04 -3.16 4.22
C PHE A 107 5.15 -1.93 4.32
N GLU A 108 4.46 -1.72 5.43
CA GLU A 108 3.66 -0.51 5.66
C GLU A 108 4.54 0.75 5.61
N ARG A 109 5.69 0.74 6.29
CA ARG A 109 6.65 1.86 6.26
C ARG A 109 7.23 2.07 4.87
N MET A 110 7.60 1.01 4.17
CA MET A 110 8.09 1.08 2.80
C MET A 110 7.05 1.68 1.84
N MET A 111 5.78 1.27 1.97
CA MET A 111 4.69 1.82 1.17
C MET A 111 4.47 3.30 1.47
N LEU A 112 4.50 3.69 2.75
CA LEU A 112 4.42 5.09 3.17
C LEU A 112 5.56 5.93 2.58
N ASP A 113 6.81 5.44 2.66
CA ASP A 113 7.96 6.11 2.06
C ASP A 113 7.78 6.29 0.55
N ALA A 114 7.34 5.24 -0.15
CA ALA A 114 7.11 5.30 -1.59
C ALA A 114 5.95 6.23 -1.99
N ILE A 115 4.89 6.29 -1.19
CA ILE A 115 3.75 7.19 -1.39
C ILE A 115 4.16 8.64 -1.16
N TYR A 116 4.86 8.91 -0.08
CA TYR A 116 5.27 10.26 0.30
C TYR A 116 6.56 10.72 -0.36
N ASN A 117 7.27 9.84 -1.07
CA ASN A 117 8.51 10.16 -1.80
C ASN A 117 9.49 10.95 -0.93
N ASP A 118 9.87 10.37 0.22
CA ASP A 118 10.72 11.00 1.23
C ASP A 118 10.14 12.30 1.83
N GLY A 119 8.83 12.47 1.79
CA GLY A 119 8.14 13.65 2.29
C GLY A 119 7.72 14.65 1.21
N ASP A 120 8.20 14.53 -0.02
CA ASP A 120 7.89 15.47 -1.11
C ASP A 120 6.38 15.56 -1.38
N ILE A 121 5.64 14.44 -1.32
CA ILE A 121 4.19 14.43 -1.56
C ILE A 121 3.43 15.17 -0.45
N GLN A 122 3.95 15.21 0.78
CA GLN A 122 3.34 15.98 1.86
C GLN A 122 3.39 17.49 1.61
N GLU A 123 4.24 17.95 0.71
CA GLU A 123 4.41 19.35 0.38
C GLU A 123 3.66 19.80 -0.90
N ILE A 124 2.88 18.91 -1.53
CA ILE A 124 2.09 19.24 -2.72
C ILE A 124 1.17 20.44 -2.47
N HIS A 125 0.65 20.58 -1.24
CA HIS A 125 -0.16 21.75 -0.85
C HIS A 125 0.52 23.10 -1.10
N LYS A 126 1.85 23.16 -1.10
CA LYS A 126 2.62 24.39 -1.37
C LYS A 126 2.52 24.85 -2.83
N VAL A 127 2.30 23.91 -3.75
CA VAL A 127 2.14 24.19 -5.19
C VAL A 127 0.68 24.23 -5.64
N MET A 128 -0.26 23.82 -4.79
CA MET A 128 -1.68 23.90 -5.06
C MET A 128 -2.13 25.38 -5.17
N GLY A 129 -2.81 25.69 -6.26
CA GLY A 129 -3.17 27.08 -6.56
C GLY A 129 -4.20 27.71 -5.61
N LYS A 130 -4.09 29.04 -5.42
CA LYS A 130 -5.06 29.82 -4.63
C LYS A 130 -6.53 29.61 -5.03
N PRO A 131 -6.90 29.38 -6.32
CA PRO A 131 -8.29 29.08 -6.70
C PRO A 131 -8.83 27.83 -6.02
N LEU A 132 -8.06 26.73 -5.96
CA LEU A 132 -8.48 25.48 -5.29
C LEU A 132 -8.71 25.73 -3.79
N LYS A 133 -7.76 26.44 -3.13
CA LYS A 133 -7.93 26.80 -1.72
C LYS A 133 -9.23 27.58 -1.49
N ARG A 134 -9.50 28.60 -2.32
CA ARG A 134 -10.69 29.44 -2.19
C ARG A 134 -11.95 28.61 -2.35
N TRP A 135 -12.00 27.77 -3.37
CA TRP A 135 -13.14 26.90 -3.64
C TRP A 135 -13.40 25.93 -2.49
N LEU A 136 -12.37 25.24 -1.96
CA LEU A 136 -12.51 24.33 -0.83
C LEU A 136 -13.01 25.03 0.43
N LEU A 137 -12.66 26.30 0.65
CA LEU A 137 -13.11 27.09 1.80
C LEU A 137 -14.60 27.49 1.74
N GLU A 138 -15.27 27.36 0.60
CA GLU A 138 -16.71 27.60 0.46
C GLU A 138 -17.55 26.48 1.13
N PHE A 139 -16.97 25.29 1.37
CA PHE A 139 -17.66 24.17 1.97
C PHE A 139 -17.48 24.16 3.49
N SER A 140 -18.58 23.87 4.22
CA SER A 140 -18.54 23.71 5.67
C SER A 140 -17.72 22.50 6.09
N ASN A 141 -17.83 21.40 5.34
CA ASN A 141 -17.09 20.16 5.56
C ASN A 141 -16.42 19.73 4.24
N VAL A 142 -15.20 19.24 4.37
CA VAL A 142 -14.44 18.66 3.26
C VAL A 142 -14.11 17.22 3.60
N PHE A 143 -14.38 16.30 2.67
CA PHE A 143 -14.08 14.88 2.78
C PHE A 143 -13.04 14.51 1.73
N THR A 144 -12.15 13.60 2.08
CA THR A 144 -11.16 13.09 1.15
C THR A 144 -11.05 11.56 1.24
N LEU A 145 -10.69 10.95 0.12
CA LEU A 145 -10.26 9.54 0.06
C LEU A 145 -8.74 9.41 0.17
N ASN A 146 -8.02 10.54 0.08
CA ASN A 146 -6.57 10.52 0.22
C ASN A 146 -6.18 10.32 1.68
N TYR A 147 -5.09 9.61 1.89
CA TYR A 147 -4.48 9.39 3.20
C TYR A 147 -3.53 10.52 3.62
N ASP A 148 -3.13 11.41 2.67
CA ASP A 148 -2.24 12.54 2.92
C ASP A 148 -2.98 13.75 3.49
N ASN A 149 -2.21 14.71 4.03
CA ASN A 149 -2.73 15.91 4.68
C ASN A 149 -2.68 17.16 3.80
N ASN A 150 -2.45 17.01 2.50
CA ASN A 150 -2.26 18.16 1.62
C ASN A 150 -3.45 19.12 1.59
N ILE A 151 -4.69 18.60 1.65
CA ILE A 151 -5.89 19.44 1.66
C ILE A 151 -5.99 20.23 2.96
N GLU A 152 -5.76 19.59 4.12
CA GLU A 152 -5.76 20.25 5.43
C GLU A 152 -4.68 21.32 5.52
N ASP A 153 -3.49 20.99 5.02
CA ASP A 153 -2.37 21.94 4.98
C ASP A 153 -2.62 23.10 4.02
N LEU A 154 -3.34 22.87 2.94
CA LEU A 154 -3.78 23.91 2.04
C LEU A 154 -4.79 24.87 2.69
N ILE A 155 -5.87 24.33 3.28
CA ILE A 155 -6.99 25.12 3.79
C ILE A 155 -6.85 25.53 5.26
N LYS A 156 -5.90 24.92 5.99
CA LYS A 156 -5.61 25.14 7.43
C LYS A 156 -6.83 24.91 8.34
N ARG A 157 -7.61 23.87 8.04
CA ARG A 157 -8.70 23.38 8.87
C ARG A 157 -8.86 21.86 8.71
N PRO A 158 -9.55 21.18 9.66
CA PRO A 158 -9.76 19.73 9.59
C PRO A 158 -10.48 19.29 8.32
N VAL A 159 -10.06 18.13 7.80
CA VAL A 159 -10.68 17.42 6.68
C VAL A 159 -11.03 16.01 7.16
N PHE A 160 -12.13 15.46 6.70
CA PHE A 160 -12.55 14.11 7.06
C PHE A 160 -11.97 13.09 6.08
N HIS A 161 -11.08 12.23 6.57
CA HIS A 161 -10.49 11.15 5.80
C HIS A 161 -11.39 9.91 5.86
N LEU A 162 -12.06 9.57 4.76
CA LEU A 162 -13.04 8.47 4.72
C LEU A 162 -12.39 7.09 4.81
N HIS A 163 -11.13 6.96 4.43
CA HIS A 163 -10.31 5.74 4.54
C HIS A 163 -9.26 5.80 5.67
N GLY A 164 -9.38 6.80 6.58
CA GLY A 164 -8.36 7.09 7.59
C GLY A 164 -7.24 7.97 7.03
N ASP A 165 -6.31 8.31 7.90
CA ASP A 165 -5.08 9.05 7.56
C ASP A 165 -3.85 8.35 8.13
N PHE A 166 -2.67 8.64 7.58
CA PHE A 166 -1.42 8.02 8.02
C PHE A 166 -0.82 8.63 9.30
N ARG A 167 -1.48 9.62 9.91
CA ARG A 167 -1.00 10.27 11.15
C ARG A 167 -1.44 9.52 12.40
N THR A 168 -2.52 8.76 12.30
CA THR A 168 -3.06 8.05 13.46
C THR A 168 -2.43 6.66 13.50
N PRO A 169 -1.54 6.34 14.46
CA PRO A 169 -1.11 4.98 14.67
C PRO A 169 -2.36 4.13 14.91
N ALA A 170 -2.48 3.00 14.23
CA ALA A 170 -3.49 2.01 14.59
C ALA A 170 -3.24 1.62 16.05
N ASN A 171 -4.18 1.97 16.92
CA ASN A 171 -4.19 1.51 18.32
C ASN A 171 -4.45 0.01 18.37
#